data_21aa835c5b0aff281422bbe98e8f0b17
#
_entry.id   21aa835c5b0aff281422bbe98e8f0b17
#
_cell.length_a   1.000
_cell.length_b   1.000
_cell.length_c   1.000
_cell.angle_alpha   90.00
_cell.angle_beta   90.00
_cell.angle_gamma   90.00
#
_symmetry.space_group_name_H-M   'P 1'
#
loop_
_entity.id
_entity.type
_entity.pdbx_description
1 polymer ?
#
loop_
_entity_poly.entity_id
_entity_poly.type
_entity_poly.pdbx_seq_one_letter_code
_entity_poly.pdbx_strand_id
1 'polypeptide(L)'
;LPMDSVMLRGTYTGAKRQLVVPVAYNSSVGAAAVEVANDREDPFVVGHDELTHDMKVTDKGNYGVSYDITIPTQGREPFALYFNPMGGAYAGSVEVEYNGKSQIFDVPDWSLPHMGDGTMYDTQYLATYNPGKPLVIHMMPAGASNLPIRFLLIPVSLVPNV
;
A
#
# COMPACT_ATOMS: atom_id res chain seq x y z
N LEU A 1 -12.16 3.12 32.41
CA LEU A 1 -12.41 2.26 31.25
C LEU A 1 -11.23 1.31 31.09
N PRO A 2 -11.47 0.01 30.87
CA PRO A 2 -10.37 -0.90 30.60
C PRO A 2 -9.64 -0.44 29.34
N MET A 3 -8.30 -0.53 29.36
CA MET A 3 -7.49 -0.20 28.21
C MET A 3 -7.66 -1.28 27.14
N ASP A 4 -8.08 -0.84 25.97
CA ASP A 4 -8.13 -1.72 24.81
C ASP A 4 -6.73 -1.94 24.24
N SER A 5 -6.44 -3.16 23.83
CA SER A 5 -5.21 -3.46 23.10
C SER A 5 -5.24 -2.94 21.65
N VAL A 6 -6.40 -2.50 21.16
CA VAL A 6 -6.60 -1.91 19.83
C VAL A 6 -6.78 -0.41 19.99
N MET A 7 -5.79 0.35 19.60
CA MET A 7 -5.66 1.78 19.82
C MET A 7 -6.29 2.58 18.68
N LEU A 8 -7.61 2.66 18.64
CA LEU A 8 -8.34 3.47 17.64
C LEU A 8 -8.62 4.91 18.10
N ARG A 9 -8.22 5.28 19.30
CA ARG A 9 -8.53 6.58 19.92
C ARG A 9 -7.32 7.42 20.26
N GLY A 10 -6.25 7.27 19.52
CA GLY A 10 -5.04 8.06 19.71
C GLY A 10 -5.04 9.34 18.89
N THR A 11 -4.34 10.34 19.37
CA THR A 11 -3.94 11.49 18.56
C THR A 11 -2.60 11.18 17.91
N TYR A 12 -2.56 11.12 16.60
CA TYR A 12 -1.38 10.75 15.84
C TYR A 12 -0.81 11.92 15.05
N THR A 13 0.46 12.20 15.26
CA THR A 13 1.22 13.09 14.40
C THR A 13 1.79 12.29 13.22
N GLY A 14 1.87 12.90 12.03
CA GLY A 14 2.34 12.21 10.83
C GLY A 14 1.26 11.36 10.16
N ALA A 15 0.00 11.81 10.24
CA ALA A 15 -1.14 11.22 9.53
C ALA A 15 -1.00 11.31 7.99
N LYS A 16 0.06 11.92 7.51
CA LYS A 16 0.42 11.98 6.10
C LYS A 16 1.86 11.51 5.93
N ARG A 17 2.09 10.55 5.04
CA ARG A 17 3.41 10.01 4.74
C ARG A 17 3.75 10.10 3.27
N GLN A 18 4.97 10.53 3.00
CA GLN A 18 5.57 10.47 1.68
C GLN A 18 6.67 9.41 1.71
N LEU A 19 6.49 8.34 0.95
CA LEU A 19 7.48 7.30 0.76
C LEU A 19 8.06 7.45 -0.65
N VAL A 20 9.37 7.60 -0.73
CA VAL A 20 10.07 7.59 -2.01
C VAL A 20 10.95 6.37 -2.04
N VAL A 21 10.74 5.49 -3.01
CA VAL A 21 11.58 4.31 -3.20
C VAL A 21 12.97 4.78 -3.62
N PRO A 22 14.03 4.46 -2.86
CA PRO A 22 15.37 5.06 -3.05
C PRO A 22 16.08 4.56 -4.30
N VAL A 23 15.71 3.37 -4.82
CA VAL A 23 16.27 2.80 -6.03
C VAL A 23 15.15 2.67 -7.06
N ALA A 24 15.36 3.22 -8.26
CA ALA A 24 14.38 3.13 -9.33
C ALA A 24 14.07 1.68 -9.68
N TYR A 25 12.77 1.37 -9.82
CA TYR A 25 12.36 0.10 -10.38
C TYR A 25 12.85 -0.03 -11.84
N ASN A 26 13.44 -1.16 -12.19
CA ASN A 26 13.94 -1.42 -13.53
C ASN A 26 13.24 -2.65 -14.13
N SER A 27 12.35 -2.42 -15.09
CA SER A 27 11.60 -3.48 -15.77
C SER A 27 12.47 -4.43 -16.59
N SER A 28 13.69 -4.03 -16.92
CA SER A 28 14.64 -4.89 -17.64
C SER A 28 15.35 -5.91 -16.74
N VAL A 29 15.26 -5.76 -15.40
CA VAL A 29 15.98 -6.60 -14.43
C VAL A 29 15.07 -7.65 -13.81
N GLY A 30 13.80 -7.34 -13.58
CA GLY A 30 12.86 -8.28 -12.99
C GLY A 30 11.72 -7.61 -12.22
N ALA A 31 11.03 -8.39 -11.40
CA ALA A 31 9.95 -7.92 -10.56
C ALA A 31 10.45 -7.24 -9.29
N ALA A 32 9.65 -6.34 -8.75
CA ALA A 32 9.89 -5.68 -7.48
C ALA A 32 8.62 -5.61 -6.64
N ALA A 33 8.77 -5.47 -5.33
CA ALA A 33 7.69 -5.28 -4.39
C ALA A 33 7.95 -4.04 -3.52
N VAL A 34 6.88 -3.29 -3.22
CA VAL A 34 6.89 -2.18 -2.26
C VAL A 34 5.87 -2.50 -1.19
N GLU A 35 6.32 -2.72 0.02
CA GLU A 35 5.47 -3.02 1.17
C GLU A 35 5.05 -1.75 1.90
N VAL A 36 3.83 -1.73 2.43
CA VAL A 36 3.24 -0.62 3.17
C VAL A 36 2.78 -1.11 4.53
N ALA A 37 3.06 -0.33 5.57
CA ALA A 37 2.71 -0.60 6.96
C ALA A 37 3.23 -1.97 7.46
N ASN A 38 4.48 -2.29 7.14
CA ASN A 38 5.13 -3.54 7.51
C ASN A 38 5.89 -3.47 8.85
N ASP A 39 5.85 -2.33 9.52
CA ASP A 39 6.54 -2.04 10.79
C ASP A 39 8.07 -2.24 10.76
N ARG A 40 8.65 -2.18 9.58
CA ARG A 40 10.11 -2.29 9.35
C ARG A 40 10.61 -1.10 8.56
N GLU A 41 10.49 -1.15 7.23
CA GLU A 41 10.81 -0.04 6.34
C GLU A 41 9.77 1.09 6.42
N ASP A 42 8.53 0.75 6.76
CA ASP A 42 7.42 1.65 7.00
C ASP A 42 6.84 1.40 8.40
N PRO A 43 7.41 2.03 9.45
CA PRO A 43 7.02 1.79 10.83
C PRO A 43 5.64 2.34 11.13
N PHE A 44 4.98 1.73 12.12
CA PHE A 44 3.69 2.21 12.61
C PHE A 44 3.80 3.59 13.25
N VAL A 45 2.76 4.41 13.06
CA VAL A 45 2.67 5.74 13.68
C VAL A 45 2.45 5.59 15.17
N VAL A 46 3.19 6.37 15.94
CA VAL A 46 3.05 6.45 17.39
C VAL A 46 2.40 7.78 17.76
N GLY A 47 1.41 7.74 18.59
CA GLY A 47 0.68 8.90 19.12
C GLY A 47 0.44 8.81 20.62
N HIS A 48 -0.53 9.54 21.09
CA HIS A 48 -0.95 9.58 22.50
C HIS A 48 -2.44 9.27 22.60
N ASP A 49 -2.83 8.49 23.62
CA ASP A 49 -4.22 8.22 23.91
C ASP A 49 -4.92 9.52 24.36
N GLU A 50 -6.03 9.87 23.73
CA GLU A 50 -6.79 11.09 24.03
C GLU A 50 -7.41 11.11 25.44
N LEU A 51 -7.65 9.95 26.03
CA LEU A 51 -8.25 9.85 27.36
C LEU A 51 -7.23 9.82 28.48
N THR A 52 -6.04 9.33 28.24
CA THR A 52 -4.98 9.16 29.25
C THR A 52 -3.77 10.08 29.03
N HIS A 53 -3.79 10.92 28.04
CA HIS A 53 -2.83 11.95 27.61
C HIS A 53 -1.33 11.59 27.64
N ASP A 54 -0.90 10.76 28.59
CA ASP A 54 0.51 10.40 28.79
C ASP A 54 0.87 9.02 28.25
N MET A 55 -0.10 8.22 27.82
CA MET A 55 0.16 6.90 27.30
C MET A 55 0.45 6.94 25.81
N LYS A 56 1.61 6.43 25.44
CA LYS A 56 1.92 6.18 24.04
C LYS A 56 1.03 5.07 23.47
N VAL A 57 0.49 5.32 22.29
CA VAL A 57 -0.30 4.36 21.54
C VAL A 57 0.33 4.17 20.15
N THR A 58 0.18 3.00 19.60
CA THR A 58 0.71 2.67 18.27
C THR A 58 -0.44 2.32 17.33
N ASP A 59 -0.48 3.00 16.19
CA ASP A 59 -1.43 2.69 15.11
C ASP A 59 -0.92 1.49 14.32
N LYS A 60 -1.24 0.29 14.79
CA LYS A 60 -0.81 -0.96 14.16
C LYS A 60 -1.54 -1.21 12.85
N GLY A 61 -0.93 -0.80 11.76
CA GLY A 61 -1.47 -0.86 10.41
C GLY A 61 -1.59 0.51 9.76
N ASN A 62 -1.21 1.58 10.46
CA ASN A 62 -1.26 2.97 9.97
C ASN A 62 -2.64 3.35 9.40
N TYR A 63 -3.71 2.94 10.08
CA TYR A 63 -5.08 3.24 9.67
C TYR A 63 -5.36 4.73 9.64
N GLY A 64 -5.93 5.22 8.55
CA GLY A 64 -6.19 6.64 8.35
C GLY A 64 -4.95 7.47 8.02
N VAL A 65 -3.78 6.88 7.92
CA VAL A 65 -2.58 7.57 7.42
C VAL A 65 -2.68 7.71 5.90
N SER A 66 -2.59 8.94 5.42
CA SER A 66 -2.56 9.21 3.97
C SER A 66 -1.16 8.99 3.42
N TYR A 67 -1.02 8.06 2.49
CA TYR A 67 0.23 7.73 1.83
C TYR A 67 0.34 8.34 0.44
N ASP A 68 1.49 8.95 0.16
CA ASP A 68 1.96 9.28 -1.18
C ASP A 68 3.24 8.47 -1.43
N ILE A 69 3.16 7.44 -2.26
CA ILE A 69 4.27 6.53 -2.55
C ILE A 69 4.79 6.81 -3.95
N THR A 70 6.02 7.27 -4.04
CA THR A 70 6.68 7.57 -5.32
C THR A 70 7.69 6.48 -5.66
N ILE A 71 7.50 5.86 -6.81
CA ILE A 71 8.37 4.81 -7.34
C ILE A 71 8.94 5.31 -8.67
N PRO A 72 10.21 5.74 -8.70
CA PRO A 72 10.88 6.02 -9.96
C PRO A 72 10.95 4.76 -10.82
N THR A 73 10.71 4.87 -12.12
CA THR A 73 10.71 3.72 -13.03
C THR A 73 11.65 3.91 -14.20
N GLN A 74 12.31 2.83 -14.60
CA GLN A 74 13.17 2.74 -15.77
C GLN A 74 13.12 1.34 -16.39
N GLY A 75 13.73 1.15 -17.52
CA GLY A 75 13.78 -0.14 -18.20
C GLY A 75 13.27 -0.06 -19.62
N ARG A 76 13.20 -1.22 -20.28
CA ARG A 76 12.91 -1.30 -21.73
C ARG A 76 11.53 -1.84 -22.04
N GLU A 77 10.93 -2.60 -21.13
CA GLU A 77 9.62 -3.21 -21.36
C GLU A 77 8.56 -2.65 -20.42
N PRO A 78 7.29 -2.70 -20.80
CA PRO A 78 6.18 -2.36 -19.93
C PRO A 78 6.18 -3.24 -18.67
N PHE A 79 5.58 -2.72 -17.61
CA PHE A 79 5.37 -3.48 -16.38
C PHE A 79 3.91 -3.40 -15.94
N ALA A 80 3.46 -4.46 -15.33
CA ALA A 80 2.14 -4.56 -14.72
C ALA A 80 2.24 -4.23 -13.22
N LEU A 81 1.30 -3.44 -12.74
CA LEU A 81 1.14 -3.09 -11.34
C LEU A 81 0.03 -3.95 -10.73
N TYR A 82 0.34 -4.59 -9.60
CA TYR A 82 -0.59 -5.41 -8.84
C TYR A 82 -0.68 -4.93 -7.39
N PHE A 83 -1.84 -5.15 -6.79
CA PHE A 83 -2.06 -5.02 -5.36
C PHE A 83 -2.14 -6.43 -4.73
N ASN A 84 -1.42 -6.64 -3.63
CA ASN A 84 -1.42 -7.90 -2.91
C ASN A 84 -1.57 -7.66 -1.40
N PRO A 85 -2.67 -8.09 -0.78
CA PRO A 85 -2.83 -8.07 0.66
C PRO A 85 -1.97 -9.17 1.28
N MET A 86 -1.19 -8.83 2.30
CA MET A 86 -0.31 -9.78 2.98
C MET A 86 -0.79 -10.12 4.39
N GLY A 87 -1.56 -9.23 5.00
CA GLY A 87 -1.98 -9.34 6.40
C GLY A 87 -3.33 -10.02 6.60
N GLY A 88 -4.05 -10.34 5.53
CA GLY A 88 -5.42 -10.87 5.57
C GLY A 88 -6.39 -10.00 4.79
N ALA A 89 -7.65 -9.96 5.19
CA ALA A 89 -8.71 -9.26 4.47
C ALA A 89 -8.41 -7.77 4.30
N TYR A 90 -8.61 -7.27 3.09
CA TYR A 90 -8.44 -5.87 2.73
C TYR A 90 -9.60 -5.36 1.87
N ALA A 91 -10.02 -4.13 2.12
CA ALA A 91 -10.93 -3.39 1.25
C ALA A 91 -10.57 -1.89 1.31
N GLY A 92 -10.50 -1.25 0.15
CA GLY A 92 -10.18 0.18 0.06
C GLY A 92 -10.04 0.63 -1.38
N SER A 93 -9.63 1.87 -1.57
CA SER A 93 -9.35 2.44 -2.89
C SER A 93 -7.89 2.87 -2.98
N VAL A 94 -7.34 2.76 -4.17
CA VAL A 94 -5.97 3.16 -4.50
C VAL A 94 -6.03 4.07 -5.71
N GLU A 95 -5.44 5.25 -5.61
CA GLU A 95 -5.24 6.15 -6.74
C GLU A 95 -3.83 5.98 -7.28
N VAL A 96 -3.70 5.81 -8.57
CA VAL A 96 -2.40 5.69 -9.26
C VAL A 96 -2.28 6.82 -10.25
N GLU A 97 -1.22 7.60 -10.10
CA GLU A 97 -0.86 8.71 -10.98
C GLU A 97 0.37 8.33 -11.79
N TYR A 98 0.26 8.42 -13.09
CA TYR A 98 1.36 8.14 -14.01
C TYR A 98 1.29 9.03 -15.25
N ASN A 99 2.41 9.69 -15.58
CA ASN A 99 2.54 10.53 -16.77
C ASN A 99 1.40 11.56 -16.92
N GLY A 100 1.03 12.22 -15.80
CA GLY A 100 0.00 13.26 -15.77
C GLY A 100 -1.44 12.74 -15.82
N LYS A 101 -1.65 11.42 -15.74
CA LYS A 101 -2.97 10.79 -15.65
C LYS A 101 -3.15 10.12 -14.32
N SER A 102 -4.33 10.27 -13.75
CA SER A 102 -4.73 9.65 -12.48
C SER A 102 -5.88 8.69 -12.70
N GLN A 103 -5.83 7.55 -12.04
CA GLN A 103 -6.88 6.53 -12.07
C GLN A 103 -7.10 5.97 -10.66
N ILE A 104 -8.36 5.80 -10.28
CA ILE A 104 -8.75 5.20 -9.01
C ILE A 104 -9.16 3.75 -9.26
N PHE A 105 -8.65 2.86 -8.40
CA PHE A 105 -8.98 1.45 -8.39
C PHE A 105 -9.61 1.08 -7.05
N ASP A 106 -10.74 0.40 -7.09
CA ASP A 106 -11.29 -0.25 -5.92
C ASP A 106 -10.58 -1.59 -5.69
N VAL A 107 -10.23 -1.87 -4.45
CA VAL A 107 -9.54 -3.09 -4.05
C VAL A 107 -10.31 -3.74 -2.90
N PRO A 108 -10.93 -4.91 -3.12
CA PRO A 108 -11.08 -5.56 -4.43
C PRO A 108 -11.97 -4.76 -5.37
N ASP A 109 -12.00 -5.17 -6.63
CA ASP A 109 -12.98 -4.61 -7.55
C ASP A 109 -14.41 -4.88 -7.04
N TRP A 110 -15.39 -4.12 -7.53
CA TRP A 110 -16.75 -4.05 -7.00
C TRP A 110 -17.50 -5.41 -6.87
N SER A 111 -16.95 -6.48 -7.42
CA SER A 111 -17.58 -7.81 -7.40
C SER A 111 -17.44 -8.54 -6.05
N LEU A 112 -16.51 -8.12 -5.21
CA LEU A 112 -16.18 -8.78 -3.94
C LEU A 112 -16.23 -7.79 -2.77
N PRO A 113 -16.69 -8.22 -1.57
CA PRO A 113 -16.72 -7.33 -0.39
C PRO A 113 -15.32 -7.06 0.20
N HIS A 114 -14.39 -7.97 0.03
CA HIS A 114 -12.99 -7.87 0.46
C HIS A 114 -12.14 -8.89 -0.29
N MET A 115 -10.85 -8.67 -0.35
CA MET A 115 -9.87 -9.63 -0.80
C MET A 115 -8.86 -9.91 0.32
N GLY A 116 -8.05 -10.92 0.15
CA GLY A 116 -7.09 -11.34 1.16
C GLY A 116 -7.66 -12.43 2.06
N ASP A 117 -7.44 -13.66 1.68
CA ASP A 117 -7.72 -14.83 2.50
C ASP A 117 -6.50 -15.24 3.36
N GLY A 118 -5.44 -14.41 3.36
CA GLY A 118 -4.17 -14.70 4.01
C GLY A 118 -3.22 -15.51 3.14
N THR A 119 -3.57 -15.83 1.91
CA THR A 119 -2.67 -16.51 0.97
C THR A 119 -1.92 -15.52 0.08
N MET A 120 -0.74 -15.92 -0.39
CA MET A 120 0.07 -15.11 -1.31
C MET A 120 -0.52 -15.04 -2.72
N TYR A 121 -1.57 -15.79 -3.01
CA TYR A 121 -2.16 -15.89 -4.36
C TYR A 121 -3.26 -14.88 -4.61
N ASP A 122 -3.74 -14.23 -3.58
CA ASP A 122 -4.81 -13.24 -3.67
C ASP A 122 -4.24 -11.89 -4.10
N THR A 123 -4.20 -11.66 -5.40
CA THR A 123 -3.52 -10.51 -6.00
C THR A 123 -4.41 -9.92 -7.09
N GLN A 124 -4.61 -8.60 -7.05
CA GLN A 124 -5.39 -7.88 -8.05
C GLN A 124 -4.49 -7.12 -9.02
N TYR A 125 -4.68 -7.35 -10.32
CA TYR A 125 -4.11 -6.52 -11.37
C TYR A 125 -4.76 -5.13 -11.35
N LEU A 126 -3.95 -4.08 -11.44
CA LEU A 126 -4.42 -2.71 -11.53
C LEU A 126 -4.26 -2.16 -12.94
N ALA A 127 -3.04 -1.99 -13.41
CA ALA A 127 -2.76 -1.41 -14.72
C ALA A 127 -1.37 -1.80 -15.23
N THR A 128 -1.11 -1.50 -16.51
CA THR A 128 0.20 -1.67 -17.15
C THR A 128 0.72 -0.31 -17.62
N TYR A 129 1.99 -0.07 -17.37
CA TYR A 129 2.66 1.20 -17.69
C TYR A 129 3.96 0.96 -18.47
N ASN A 130 4.31 1.91 -19.34
CA ASN A 130 5.65 1.98 -19.91
C ASN A 130 6.58 2.67 -18.90
N PRO A 131 7.78 2.12 -18.62
CA PRO A 131 8.70 2.75 -17.67
C PRO A 131 9.25 4.08 -18.20
N GLY A 132 9.89 4.86 -17.31
CA GLY A 132 10.57 6.12 -17.65
C GLY A 132 9.98 7.34 -16.97
N LYS A 133 8.88 7.19 -16.24
CA LYS A 133 8.25 8.25 -15.43
C LYS A 133 8.06 7.77 -13.99
N PRO A 134 7.97 8.68 -13.02
CA PRO A 134 7.60 8.29 -11.66
C PRO A 134 6.17 7.76 -11.60
N LEU A 135 5.98 6.62 -10.93
CA LEU A 135 4.69 6.10 -10.53
C LEU A 135 4.39 6.64 -9.13
N VAL A 136 3.23 7.27 -8.96
CA VAL A 136 2.81 7.78 -7.65
C VAL A 136 1.52 7.07 -7.24
N ILE A 137 1.54 6.49 -6.05
CA ILE A 137 0.38 5.78 -5.50
C ILE A 137 -0.09 6.55 -4.27
N HIS A 138 -1.38 6.90 -4.26
CA HIS A 138 -2.04 7.53 -3.13
C HIS A 138 -3.01 6.53 -2.52
N MET A 139 -2.88 6.29 -1.23
CA MET A 139 -3.78 5.39 -0.51
C MET A 139 -3.88 5.75 0.97
N MET A 140 -4.93 5.27 1.60
CA MET A 140 -5.14 5.35 3.04
C MET A 140 -5.64 4.00 3.52
N PRO A 141 -4.90 3.29 4.39
CA PRO A 141 -5.40 2.05 4.98
C PRO A 141 -6.72 2.28 5.70
N ALA A 142 -7.76 1.59 5.27
CA ALA A 142 -9.08 1.68 5.87
C ALA A 142 -9.14 0.85 7.16
N GLY A 143 -9.90 1.32 8.13
CA GLY A 143 -10.24 0.53 9.31
C GLY A 143 -10.87 -0.81 8.92
N ALA A 144 -10.64 -1.86 9.68
CA ALA A 144 -11.06 -3.23 9.41
C ALA A 144 -10.33 -3.94 8.24
N SER A 145 -9.34 -3.29 7.63
CA SER A 145 -8.41 -3.96 6.72
C SER A 145 -7.19 -4.49 7.48
N ASN A 146 -6.54 -5.52 6.96
CA ASN A 146 -5.33 -6.07 7.54
C ASN A 146 -4.09 -5.62 6.78
N LEU A 147 -3.08 -5.17 7.52
CA LEU A 147 -1.79 -4.76 7.00
C LEU A 147 -0.72 -5.78 7.45
N PRO A 148 0.42 -5.90 6.76
CA PRO A 148 0.84 -5.09 5.60
C PRO A 148 0.14 -5.47 4.31
N ILE A 149 0.27 -4.56 3.34
CA ILE A 149 -0.02 -4.81 1.92
C ILE A 149 1.24 -4.57 1.11
N ARG A 150 1.27 -5.01 -0.13
CA ARG A 150 2.34 -4.67 -1.07
C ARG A 150 1.82 -4.39 -2.46
N PHE A 151 2.55 -3.53 -3.15
CA PHE A 151 2.43 -3.36 -4.59
C PHE A 151 3.51 -4.17 -5.28
N LEU A 152 3.13 -4.90 -6.33
CA LEU A 152 4.05 -5.66 -7.17
C LEU A 152 4.17 -4.99 -8.52
N LEU A 153 5.40 -4.80 -8.98
CA LEU A 153 5.72 -4.32 -10.32
C LEU A 153 6.40 -5.48 -11.05
N ILE A 154 5.75 -5.96 -12.09
CA ILE A 154 6.19 -7.18 -12.81
C ILE A 154 6.35 -6.85 -14.29
N PRO A 155 7.53 -7.07 -14.88
CA PRO A 155 7.72 -6.93 -16.31
C PRO A 155 6.70 -7.78 -17.07
N VAL A 156 6.13 -7.25 -18.14
CA VAL A 156 5.06 -7.93 -18.89
C VAL A 156 5.51 -9.30 -19.39
N SER A 157 6.77 -9.46 -19.77
CA SER A 157 7.34 -10.74 -20.20
C SER A 157 7.33 -11.82 -19.12
N LEU A 158 7.25 -11.43 -17.83
CA LEU A 158 7.20 -12.35 -16.69
C LEU A 158 5.78 -12.59 -16.16
N VAL A 159 4.78 -11.87 -16.67
CA VAL A 159 3.39 -12.10 -16.30
C VAL A 159 2.94 -13.42 -16.91
N PRO A 160 2.42 -14.38 -16.11
CA PRO A 160 1.92 -15.63 -16.66
C PRO A 160 0.79 -15.37 -17.65
N ASN A 161 0.87 -15.99 -18.82
CA ASN A 161 -0.27 -16.06 -19.73
C ASN A 161 -1.33 -16.95 -19.06
N VAL A 162 -2.40 -16.34 -18.67
CA VAL A 162 -3.57 -17.05 -18.15
C VAL A 162 -4.40 -17.55 -19.32
#